data_acd39da23224deaad8cdfde4cd0dfe2a
#
_entry.id   acd39da23224deaad8cdfde4cd0dfe2a
#
_cell.length_a   1.000
_cell.length_b   1.000
_cell.length_c   1.000
_cell.angle_alpha   90.00
_cell.angle_beta   90.00
_cell.angle_gamma   90.00
#
_symmetry.space_group_name_H-M   'P 1'
#
loop_
_entity.id
_entity.type
_entity.pdbx_description
1 polymer ?
#
loop_
_entity_poly.entity_id
_entity_poly.type
_entity_poly.pdbx_seq_one_letter_code
_entity_poly.pdbx_strand_id
1 'polypeptide(L)'
;MKQSNFFIILTAIFLFLISSCAPKPTKKVPIEFEAGQKIFHRVCANCHGVDALGKNTRAPGFIDLEYLPENFSDEEFYQQIIEGSKKMSSQRNKVSDPEIKEIIKYLRYSQNIADLVLEDDDQEDEEEE
;
A
#
# COMPACT_ATOMS: atom_id res chain seq x y z
N MET A 1 47.17 -15.44 8.69
CA MET A 1 46.14 -14.89 9.61
C MET A 1 45.59 -13.51 9.18
N LYS A 2 46.36 -12.61 8.61
CA LYS A 2 45.87 -11.27 8.16
C LYS A 2 44.90 -11.31 6.96
N GLN A 3 45.09 -12.24 6.01
CA GLN A 3 44.23 -12.36 4.82
C GLN A 3 42.79 -12.83 5.13
N SER A 4 42.63 -13.74 6.10
CA SER A 4 41.30 -14.26 6.51
C SER A 4 40.43 -13.17 7.08
N ASN A 5 40.95 -12.27 7.91
CA ASN A 5 40.20 -11.17 8.50
C ASN A 5 39.75 -10.12 7.46
N PHE A 6 40.57 -9.93 6.40
CA PHE A 6 40.22 -9.01 5.31
C PHE A 6 39.00 -9.50 4.52
N PHE A 7 38.92 -10.79 4.20
CA PHE A 7 37.76 -11.37 3.53
C PHE A 7 36.48 -11.33 4.39
N ILE A 8 36.60 -11.56 5.70
CA ILE A 8 35.46 -11.48 6.62
C ILE A 8 34.90 -10.04 6.68
N ILE A 9 35.77 -9.05 6.75
CA ILE A 9 35.40 -7.64 6.77
C ILE A 9 34.76 -7.24 5.44
N LEU A 10 35.31 -7.67 4.32
CA LEU A 10 34.77 -7.39 2.98
C LEU A 10 33.38 -8.00 2.78
N THR A 11 33.16 -9.23 3.27
CA THR A 11 31.86 -9.93 3.21
C THR A 11 30.84 -9.25 4.12
N ALA A 12 31.23 -8.79 5.31
CA ALA A 12 30.35 -8.07 6.23
C ALA A 12 29.94 -6.71 5.65
N ILE A 13 30.86 -5.98 4.99
CA ILE A 13 30.55 -4.71 4.31
C ILE A 13 29.61 -4.94 3.12
N PHE A 14 29.81 -6.01 2.36
CA PHE A 14 28.94 -6.35 1.21
C PHE A 14 27.51 -6.69 1.65
N LEU A 15 27.35 -7.39 2.78
CA LEU A 15 26.04 -7.70 3.38
C LEU A 15 25.29 -6.45 3.88
N PHE A 16 26.01 -5.41 4.27
CA PHE A 16 25.41 -4.14 4.72
C PHE A 16 24.88 -3.28 3.56
N LEU A 17 25.38 -3.50 2.33
CA LEU A 17 25.01 -2.70 1.14
C LEU A 17 23.71 -3.15 0.45
N ILE A 18 23.16 -4.31 0.82
CA ILE A 18 21.83 -4.75 0.35
C ILE A 18 20.70 -4.13 1.19
N SER A 19 20.81 -2.84 1.46
CA SER A 19 19.72 -2.09 2.05
C SER A 19 18.59 -2.01 1.02
N SER A 20 17.52 -2.75 1.25
CA SER A 20 16.33 -2.81 0.42
C SER A 20 15.86 -1.40 0.03
N CYS A 21 15.94 -1.06 -1.25
CA CYS A 21 15.37 0.17 -1.82
C CYS A 21 13.84 0.05 -1.94
N ALA A 22 13.14 -0.13 -0.82
CA ALA A 22 11.69 0.01 -0.81
C ALA A 22 11.32 1.47 -1.13
N PRO A 23 10.29 1.71 -1.96
CA PRO A 23 9.82 3.05 -2.24
C PRO A 23 9.41 3.75 -0.94
N LYS A 24 9.84 4.99 -0.75
CA LYS A 24 9.51 5.77 0.45
C LYS A 24 8.22 6.55 0.22
N PRO A 25 7.36 6.69 1.26
CA PRO A 25 6.18 7.53 1.17
C PRO A 25 6.57 8.99 0.93
N THR A 26 5.78 9.71 0.16
CA THR A 26 5.94 11.15 -0.07
C THR A 26 4.95 11.97 0.74
N LYS A 27 3.85 11.35 1.18
CA LYS A 27 2.82 11.99 2.00
C LYS A 27 2.97 11.62 3.48
N LYS A 28 2.75 12.59 4.36
CA LYS A 28 2.62 12.34 5.80
C LYS A 28 1.18 11.95 6.11
N VAL A 29 1.01 10.98 6.98
CA VAL A 29 -0.29 10.54 7.49
C VAL A 29 -0.34 10.70 9.01
N PRO A 30 -1.54 10.80 9.64
CA PRO A 30 -1.68 10.71 11.08
C PRO A 30 -1.09 9.42 11.64
N ILE A 31 -0.68 9.47 12.92
CA ILE A 31 0.03 8.37 13.60
C ILE A 31 -0.72 7.03 13.51
N GLU A 32 -2.04 7.06 13.53
CA GLU A 32 -2.91 5.89 13.44
C GLU A 32 -2.87 5.16 12.09
N PHE A 33 -2.34 5.80 11.03
CA PHE A 33 -2.21 5.22 9.68
C PHE A 33 -0.75 4.93 9.29
N GLU A 34 0.21 5.38 10.10
CA GLU A 34 1.64 5.21 9.79
C GLU A 34 2.05 3.73 9.66
N ALA A 35 1.48 2.86 10.48
CA ALA A 35 1.77 1.43 10.43
C ALA A 35 1.37 0.85 9.07
N GLY A 36 0.15 1.11 8.62
CA GLY A 36 -0.36 0.69 7.32
C GLY A 36 0.44 1.27 6.16
N GLN A 37 0.75 2.57 6.21
CA GLN A 37 1.59 3.25 5.21
C GLN A 37 2.95 2.57 5.09
N LYS A 38 3.61 2.29 6.20
CA LYS A 38 4.92 1.66 6.24
C LYS A 38 4.92 0.25 5.66
N ILE A 39 3.90 -0.54 5.99
CA ILE A 39 3.75 -1.91 5.49
C ILE A 39 3.44 -1.87 3.99
N PHE A 40 2.52 -1.01 3.55
CA PHE A 40 2.20 -0.82 2.15
C PHE A 40 3.44 -0.48 1.31
N HIS A 41 4.26 0.46 1.74
CA HIS A 41 5.46 0.85 1.02
C HIS A 41 6.52 -0.25 0.99
N ARG A 42 6.60 -1.06 2.04
CA ARG A 42 7.51 -2.21 2.10
C ARG A 42 7.11 -3.33 1.11
N VAL A 43 5.82 -3.61 0.97
CA VAL A 43 5.33 -4.82 0.28
C VAL A 43 4.63 -4.53 -1.04
N CYS A 44 3.84 -3.46 -1.12
CA CYS A 44 2.90 -3.20 -2.21
C CYS A 44 3.39 -2.13 -3.19
N ALA A 45 4.05 -1.09 -2.71
CA ALA A 45 4.37 0.11 -3.48
C ALA A 45 5.31 -0.12 -4.67
N ASN A 46 6.10 -1.20 -4.68
CA ASN A 46 6.92 -1.55 -5.84
C ASN A 46 6.09 -1.77 -7.11
N CYS A 47 4.88 -2.30 -6.97
CA CYS A 47 3.95 -2.54 -8.07
C CYS A 47 2.88 -1.46 -8.14
N HIS A 48 2.25 -1.11 -7.01
CA HIS A 48 1.10 -0.22 -6.93
C HIS A 48 1.44 1.27 -6.80
N GLY A 49 2.71 1.60 -6.84
CA GLY A 49 3.17 2.99 -6.78
C GLY A 49 3.29 3.54 -5.35
N VAL A 50 4.05 4.63 -5.25
CA VAL A 50 4.20 5.39 -4.01
C VAL A 50 2.85 5.99 -3.64
N ASP A 51 2.52 5.94 -2.36
CA ASP A 51 1.27 6.46 -1.80
C ASP A 51 0.00 5.90 -2.49
N ALA A 52 0.08 4.68 -3.02
CA ALA A 52 -1.00 3.97 -3.70
C ALA A 52 -1.54 4.66 -4.98
N LEU A 53 -0.76 5.54 -5.58
CA LEU A 53 -1.14 6.31 -6.76
C LEU A 53 -0.96 5.55 -8.09
N GLY A 54 -0.52 4.30 -8.03
CA GLY A 54 -0.18 3.54 -9.23
C GLY A 54 1.20 3.90 -9.78
N LYS A 55 1.59 3.17 -10.80
CA LYS A 55 2.78 3.40 -11.63
C LYS A 55 2.42 3.19 -13.09
N ASN A 56 3.33 3.54 -14.00
CA ASN A 56 3.27 3.12 -15.41
C ASN A 56 3.51 1.61 -15.56
N THR A 57 2.83 0.81 -14.75
CA THR A 57 2.86 -0.66 -14.71
C THR A 57 1.43 -1.18 -14.89
N ARG A 58 1.30 -2.51 -14.95
CA ARG A 58 -0.02 -3.16 -15.05
C ARG A 58 -0.78 -3.20 -13.71
N ALA A 59 -0.15 -2.82 -12.61
CA ALA A 59 -0.78 -2.78 -11.29
C ALA A 59 -1.49 -1.44 -11.11
N PRO A 60 -2.76 -1.43 -10.65
CA PRO A 60 -3.52 -0.21 -10.45
C PRO A 60 -3.00 0.61 -9.27
N GLY A 61 -3.32 1.91 -9.26
CA GLY A 61 -3.39 2.69 -8.03
C GLY A 61 -4.67 2.37 -7.28
N PHE A 62 -4.74 2.76 -6.03
CA PHE A 62 -5.93 2.53 -5.20
C PHE A 62 -6.63 3.84 -4.82
N ILE A 63 -6.10 4.98 -5.28
CA ILE A 63 -6.71 6.28 -5.14
C ILE A 63 -7.54 6.54 -6.41
N ASP A 64 -8.62 5.79 -6.56
CA ASP A 64 -9.49 5.76 -7.72
C ASP A 64 -10.89 5.32 -7.29
N LEU A 65 -11.94 5.81 -7.97
CA LEU A 65 -13.34 5.49 -7.71
C LEU A 65 -13.63 3.98 -7.75
N GLU A 66 -12.92 3.22 -8.60
CA GLU A 66 -13.07 1.77 -8.73
C GLU A 66 -12.77 1.03 -7.40
N TYR A 67 -11.93 1.62 -6.53
CA TYR A 67 -11.50 0.99 -5.29
C TYR A 67 -12.11 1.59 -4.03
N LEU A 68 -13.11 2.48 -4.16
CA LEU A 68 -13.88 2.97 -3.02
C LEU A 68 -14.66 1.84 -2.33
N PRO A 69 -15.05 2.00 -1.05
CA PRO A 69 -15.69 0.93 -0.28
C PRO A 69 -16.95 0.34 -0.92
N GLU A 70 -17.72 1.14 -1.63
CA GLU A 70 -18.94 0.75 -2.36
C GLU A 70 -18.66 -0.12 -3.60
N ASN A 71 -17.47 0.05 -4.21
CA ASN A 71 -17.06 -0.68 -5.42
C ASN A 71 -16.09 -1.81 -5.14
N PHE A 72 -15.29 -1.69 -4.09
CA PHE A 72 -14.30 -2.69 -3.69
C PHE A 72 -14.17 -2.72 -2.17
N SER A 73 -14.83 -3.68 -1.54
CA SER A 73 -14.92 -3.81 -0.09
C SER A 73 -13.58 -4.14 0.59
N ASP A 74 -13.51 -3.97 1.91
CA ASP A 74 -12.33 -4.34 2.71
C ASP A 74 -12.05 -5.83 2.67
N GLU A 75 -13.11 -6.65 2.57
CA GLU A 75 -12.96 -8.11 2.43
C GLU A 75 -12.38 -8.47 1.06
N GLU A 76 -12.76 -7.81 -0.01
CA GLU A 76 -12.18 -8.03 -1.34
C GLU A 76 -10.70 -7.64 -1.37
N PHE A 77 -10.31 -6.52 -0.72
CA PHE A 77 -8.89 -6.20 -0.52
C PHE A 77 -8.16 -7.31 0.23
N TYR A 78 -8.76 -7.78 1.33
CA TYR A 78 -8.16 -8.83 2.13
C TYR A 78 -7.95 -10.10 1.31
N GLN A 79 -9.00 -10.59 0.64
CA GLN A 79 -8.93 -11.79 -0.20
C GLN A 79 -7.94 -11.64 -1.35
N GLN A 80 -7.94 -10.50 -2.03
CA GLN A 80 -7.00 -10.23 -3.11
C GLN A 80 -5.53 -10.25 -2.63
N ILE A 81 -5.25 -9.77 -1.42
CA ILE A 81 -3.90 -9.78 -0.85
C ILE A 81 -3.46 -11.21 -0.51
N ILE A 82 -4.35 -12.03 0.09
CA ILE A 82 -3.98 -13.38 0.52
C ILE A 82 -3.99 -14.41 -0.60
N GLU A 83 -4.90 -14.29 -1.56
CA GLU A 83 -5.04 -15.26 -2.66
C GLU A 83 -4.25 -14.83 -3.90
N GLY A 84 -4.16 -13.53 -4.14
CA GLY A 84 -3.62 -13.00 -5.37
C GLY A 84 -4.60 -13.11 -6.54
N SER A 85 -4.08 -13.02 -7.77
CA SER A 85 -4.83 -13.17 -9.00
C SER A 85 -3.92 -13.61 -10.14
N LYS A 86 -4.44 -13.71 -11.37
CA LYS A 86 -3.62 -13.99 -12.57
C LYS A 86 -2.50 -12.94 -12.80
N LYS A 87 -2.66 -11.73 -12.26
CA LYS A 87 -1.72 -10.61 -12.45
C LYS A 87 -0.97 -10.21 -11.18
N MET A 88 -1.42 -10.66 -10.02
CA MET A 88 -0.85 -10.34 -8.72
C MET A 88 -0.57 -11.63 -7.94
N SER A 89 0.67 -11.84 -7.55
CA SER A 89 1.03 -12.97 -6.68
C SER A 89 0.43 -12.79 -5.29
N SER A 90 0.03 -13.90 -4.64
CA SER A 90 -0.32 -13.90 -3.22
C SER A 90 0.76 -13.23 -2.38
N GLN A 91 0.36 -12.40 -1.44
CA GLN A 91 1.25 -11.75 -0.49
C GLN A 91 1.20 -12.41 0.91
N ARG A 92 0.49 -13.54 1.04
CA ARG A 92 0.29 -14.23 2.32
C ARG A 92 1.58 -14.49 3.11
N ASN A 93 2.66 -14.76 2.43
CA ASN A 93 3.96 -15.03 3.06
C ASN A 93 4.75 -13.77 3.46
N LYS A 94 4.24 -12.57 3.13
CA LYS A 94 4.91 -11.29 3.38
C LYS A 94 4.19 -10.42 4.40
N VAL A 95 2.90 -10.68 4.63
CA VAL A 95 2.04 -9.91 5.53
C VAL A 95 1.14 -10.83 6.34
N SER A 96 0.97 -10.51 7.61
CA SER A 96 0.03 -11.15 8.53
C SER A 96 -1.36 -10.52 8.45
N ASP A 97 -2.39 -11.19 9.00
CA ASP A 97 -3.75 -10.66 9.02
C ASP A 97 -3.88 -9.29 9.71
N PRO A 98 -3.23 -9.03 10.85
CA PRO A 98 -3.21 -7.69 11.43
C PRO A 98 -2.56 -6.65 10.50
N GLU A 99 -1.46 -7.00 9.83
CA GLU A 99 -0.80 -6.09 8.89
C GLU A 99 -1.67 -5.78 7.67
N ILE A 100 -2.43 -6.76 7.16
CA ILE A 100 -3.39 -6.53 6.07
C ILE A 100 -4.46 -5.52 6.48
N LYS A 101 -5.01 -5.63 7.69
CA LYS A 101 -5.98 -4.68 8.22
C LYS A 101 -5.41 -3.25 8.30
N GLU A 102 -4.17 -3.10 8.74
CA GLU A 102 -3.49 -1.80 8.77
C GLU A 102 -3.27 -1.23 7.37
N ILE A 103 -2.91 -2.08 6.39
CA ILE A 103 -2.81 -1.67 4.98
C ILE A 103 -4.15 -1.13 4.47
N ILE A 104 -5.24 -1.88 4.67
CA ILE A 104 -6.59 -1.49 4.23
C ILE A 104 -7.00 -0.18 4.88
N LYS A 105 -6.81 -0.04 6.19
CA LYS A 105 -7.08 1.19 6.93
C LYS A 105 -6.33 2.41 6.35
N TYR A 106 -5.06 2.23 6.00
CA TYR A 106 -4.27 3.26 5.34
C TYR A 106 -4.81 3.61 3.95
N LEU A 107 -5.20 2.62 3.15
CA LEU A 107 -5.77 2.86 1.82
C LEU A 107 -7.09 3.64 1.91
N ARG A 108 -7.99 3.28 2.84
CA ARG A 108 -9.26 3.99 3.07
C ARG A 108 -9.03 5.44 3.50
N TYR A 109 -8.11 5.66 4.42
CA TYR A 109 -7.70 7.01 4.79
C TYR A 109 -7.20 7.79 3.57
N SER A 110 -6.35 7.18 2.74
CA SER A 110 -5.77 7.84 1.56
C SER A 110 -6.83 8.17 0.50
N GLN A 111 -7.84 7.32 0.33
CA GLN A 111 -8.99 7.56 -0.54
C GLN A 111 -9.82 8.75 -0.02
N ASN A 112 -10.11 8.77 1.27
CA ASN A 112 -10.90 9.83 1.90
C ASN A 112 -10.23 11.22 1.75
N ILE A 113 -8.94 11.35 2.05
CA ILE A 113 -8.25 12.63 1.92
C ILE A 113 -7.98 13.05 0.47
N ALA A 114 -8.17 12.15 -0.49
CA ALA A 114 -8.07 12.47 -1.92
C ALA A 114 -9.36 13.10 -2.48
N ASP A 115 -10.35 13.35 -1.62
CA ASP A 115 -11.65 13.93 -1.98
C ASP A 115 -12.40 13.11 -3.05
N LEU A 116 -12.21 11.79 -2.99
CA LEU A 116 -12.91 10.84 -3.86
C LEU A 116 -14.26 10.41 -3.30
N VAL A 117 -14.72 11.06 -2.23
CA VAL A 117 -16.07 10.85 -1.70
C VAL A 117 -17.03 11.40 -2.75
N LEU A 118 -17.85 10.53 -3.33
CA LEU A 118 -18.99 10.95 -4.11
C LEU A 118 -19.88 11.77 -3.15
N GLU A 119 -20.01 13.06 -3.38
CA GLU A 119 -21.08 13.83 -2.77
C GLU A 119 -22.35 13.17 -3.27
N ASP A 120 -23.05 12.46 -2.38
CA ASP A 120 -24.40 12.06 -2.62
C ASP A 120 -25.15 13.37 -2.84
N ASP A 121 -25.51 13.64 -4.11
CA ASP A 121 -26.36 14.75 -4.50
C ASP A 121 -27.75 14.52 -3.87
N ASP A 122 -27.88 14.83 -2.59
CA ASP A 122 -29.17 15.12 -1.96
C ASP A 122 -29.67 16.44 -2.53
N GLN A 123 -30.11 16.40 -3.80
CA GLN A 123 -31.00 17.41 -4.32
C GLN A 123 -32.34 17.20 -3.64
N GLU A 124 -32.49 17.83 -2.51
CA GLU A 124 -33.83 18.16 -2.00
C GLU A 124 -34.46 19.09 -3.01
N ASP A 125 -35.34 18.53 -3.86
CA ASP A 125 -36.29 19.27 -4.65
C ASP A 125 -37.22 20.01 -3.68
N GLU A 126 -36.86 21.25 -3.35
CA GLU A 126 -37.82 22.18 -2.74
C GLU A 126 -38.86 22.52 -3.82
N GLU A 127 -39.97 21.78 -3.79
CA GLU A 127 -41.19 22.17 -4.46
C GLU A 127 -41.74 23.44 -3.77
N GLU A 128 -41.50 24.59 -4.40
CA GLU A 128 -42.23 25.81 -4.07
C GLU A 128 -43.69 25.66 -4.54
N GLU A 129 -44.63 25.71 -3.60
CA GLU A 129 -46.03 25.98 -3.80
C GLU A 129 -46.31 27.48 -4.08
#